data_c14c938cdc116741970529ba4eccf5b1
#
_entry.id   c14c938cdc116741970529ba4eccf5b1
#
_cell.length_a   1.000
_cell.length_b   1.000
_cell.length_c   1.000
_cell.angle_alpha   90.00
_cell.angle_beta   90.00
_cell.angle_gamma   90.00
#
_symmetry.space_group_name_H-M   'P 1'
#
loop_
_entity.id
_entity.type
_entity.pdbx_description
1 polymer ?
#
loop_
_entity_poly.entity_id
_entity_poly.type
_entity_poly.pdbx_seq_one_letter_code
_entity_poly.pdbx_strand_id
1 'polypeptide(L)'
;MTTVLDVQRFKEEGQRFAVLTAYDYLSAKTLDEAGIPILLVGDSLGMVMLGYPTTLPVTMDDMVHHAKAVCRGAHQALLVGDLPFMSYHASVEQAITSAGRFIQEAGMHAVKLEGGGRVVEIAQTLTGMGIPVMGHLGLTPQFVHQMGGFKVQGKSDKQAAMILADAKALEQAGAFSIVLEGVPSDLATRVTKALRIPTIGIGAGPGTDGQVLVLHDMLGLTTGKAPKFVKRYTNLAEEITRAAQTYAKEVGDGTFPGPEHSYSSNGSATPAKAKLDEMKYGSSV
;
A
#
# COMPACT_ATOMS: atom_id res chain seq x y z
N MET A 1 14.62 -0.40 -11.46
CA MET A 1 13.19 -0.30 -11.07
C MET A 1 12.57 -1.68 -11.16
N THR A 2 11.89 -2.13 -10.12
CA THR A 2 11.14 -3.39 -10.10
C THR A 2 9.95 -3.32 -11.06
N THR A 3 9.77 -4.35 -11.88
CA THR A 3 8.70 -4.48 -12.87
C THR A 3 7.76 -5.63 -12.51
N VAL A 4 6.63 -5.74 -13.19
CA VAL A 4 5.71 -6.89 -13.02
C VAL A 4 6.39 -8.22 -13.39
N LEU A 5 7.35 -8.20 -14.32
CA LEU A 5 8.12 -9.39 -14.70
C LEU A 5 9.11 -9.80 -13.60
N ASP A 6 9.68 -8.84 -12.88
CA ASP A 6 10.55 -9.13 -11.74
C ASP A 6 9.75 -9.77 -10.61
N VAL A 7 8.49 -9.31 -10.37
CA VAL A 7 7.61 -9.91 -9.37
C VAL A 7 7.27 -11.37 -9.71
N GLN A 8 7.04 -11.68 -10.99
CA GLN A 8 6.86 -13.06 -11.45
C GLN A 8 8.12 -13.91 -11.24
N ARG A 9 9.30 -13.35 -11.54
CA ARG A 9 10.59 -14.00 -11.35
C ARG A 9 10.85 -14.33 -9.87
N PHE A 10 10.46 -13.47 -8.93
CA PHE A 10 10.56 -13.79 -7.50
C PHE A 10 9.90 -15.13 -7.16
N LYS A 11 8.72 -15.42 -7.71
CA LYS A 11 8.07 -16.71 -7.51
C LYS A 11 8.82 -17.85 -8.17
N GLU A 12 9.26 -17.68 -9.42
CA GLU A 12 9.99 -18.70 -10.17
C GLU A 12 11.28 -19.11 -9.46
N GLU A 13 11.98 -18.15 -8.86
CA GLU A 13 13.21 -18.35 -8.10
C GLU A 13 12.99 -18.73 -6.62
N GLY A 14 11.73 -18.79 -6.16
CA GLY A 14 11.40 -19.04 -4.76
C GLY A 14 11.83 -17.91 -3.81
N GLN A 15 12.09 -16.71 -4.34
CA GLN A 15 12.47 -15.53 -3.58
C GLN A 15 11.23 -14.91 -2.93
N ARG A 16 11.24 -14.78 -1.60
CA ARG A 16 10.20 -14.08 -0.87
C ARG A 16 10.40 -12.57 -0.92
N PHE A 17 9.30 -11.82 -1.00
CA PHE A 17 9.36 -10.37 -1.10
C PHE A 17 8.36 -9.68 -0.16
N ALA A 18 8.69 -8.44 0.22
CA ALA A 18 7.83 -7.58 1.02
C ALA A 18 7.07 -6.59 0.13
N VAL A 19 5.86 -6.25 0.55
CA VAL A 19 5.06 -5.16 0.01
C VAL A 19 4.67 -4.26 1.19
N LEU A 20 4.74 -2.95 1.03
CA LEU A 20 4.25 -1.99 2.02
C LEU A 20 3.32 -0.99 1.37
N THR A 21 2.35 -0.52 2.13
CA THR A 21 1.57 0.64 1.67
C THR A 21 2.39 1.91 1.82
N ALA A 22 2.17 2.88 0.92
CA ALA A 22 2.72 4.22 1.01
C ALA A 22 1.65 5.22 0.56
N TYR A 23 1.63 6.42 1.18
CA TYR A 23 0.56 7.39 0.93
C TYR A 23 1.07 8.82 0.73
N ASP A 24 2.36 9.06 0.89
CA ASP A 24 2.99 10.37 0.75
C ASP A 24 4.41 10.26 0.20
N TYR A 25 4.98 11.42 -0.15
CA TYR A 25 6.31 11.52 -0.74
C TYR A 25 7.42 11.00 0.16
N LEU A 26 7.44 11.41 1.45
CA LEU A 26 8.55 11.06 2.34
C LEU A 26 8.53 9.58 2.71
N SER A 27 7.35 9.04 3.00
CA SER A 27 7.20 7.61 3.25
C SER A 27 7.62 6.79 2.03
N ALA A 28 7.16 7.16 0.83
CA ALA A 28 7.51 6.46 -0.39
C ALA A 28 9.02 6.48 -0.66
N LYS A 29 9.67 7.65 -0.53
CA LYS A 29 11.12 7.81 -0.68
C LYS A 29 11.90 6.93 0.29
N THR A 30 11.52 6.97 1.58
CA THR A 30 12.19 6.17 2.62
C THR A 30 12.06 4.66 2.37
N LEU A 31 10.88 4.19 1.95
CA LEU A 31 10.65 2.78 1.65
C LEU A 31 11.37 2.33 0.38
N ASP A 32 11.43 3.18 -0.63
CA ASP A 32 12.15 2.93 -1.88
C ASP A 32 13.66 2.80 -1.63
N GLU A 33 14.24 3.74 -0.85
CA GLU A 33 15.63 3.70 -0.39
C GLU A 33 15.93 2.49 0.52
N ALA A 34 14.93 2.02 1.28
CA ALA A 34 15.04 0.79 2.07
C ALA A 34 14.96 -0.50 1.23
N GLY A 35 14.72 -0.40 -0.08
CA GLY A 35 14.71 -1.54 -1.00
C GLY A 35 13.40 -2.35 -0.98
N ILE A 36 12.28 -1.75 -0.58
CA ILE A 36 10.97 -2.42 -0.68
C ILE A 36 10.58 -2.51 -2.16
N PRO A 37 10.43 -3.72 -2.72
CA PRO A 37 10.27 -3.89 -4.17
C PRO A 37 8.90 -3.47 -4.71
N ILE A 38 7.86 -3.42 -3.87
CA ILE A 38 6.50 -3.04 -4.28
C ILE A 38 5.91 -2.08 -3.24
N LEU A 39 5.43 -0.92 -3.70
CA LEU A 39 4.68 0.03 -2.90
C LEU A 39 3.22 0.07 -3.38
N LEU A 40 2.29 -0.08 -2.45
CA LEU A 40 0.86 -0.05 -2.70
C LEU A 40 0.25 1.26 -2.17
N VAL A 41 -0.34 2.05 -3.05
CA VAL A 41 -1.25 3.12 -2.64
C VAL A 41 -2.62 2.49 -2.45
N GLY A 42 -2.87 2.00 -1.23
CA GLY A 42 -4.11 1.29 -0.89
C GLY A 42 -5.23 2.23 -0.50
N ASP A 43 -6.49 1.85 -0.75
CA ASP A 43 -7.68 2.57 -0.26
C ASP A 43 -7.79 2.55 1.28
N SER A 44 -6.97 1.73 1.96
CA SER A 44 -6.72 1.80 3.40
C SER A 44 -6.25 3.18 3.89
N LEU A 45 -5.78 4.06 2.96
CA LEU A 45 -5.54 5.48 3.28
C LEU A 45 -6.76 6.16 3.89
N GLY A 46 -7.95 5.75 3.51
CA GLY A 46 -9.19 6.25 4.11
C GLY A 46 -9.20 6.09 5.63
N MET A 47 -8.71 4.96 6.12
CA MET A 47 -8.70 4.67 7.55
C MET A 47 -7.49 5.29 8.27
N VAL A 48 -6.28 5.16 7.69
CA VAL A 48 -5.04 5.53 8.39
C VAL A 48 -4.55 6.95 8.11
N MET A 49 -5.02 7.58 7.03
CA MET A 49 -4.66 8.96 6.67
C MET A 49 -5.83 9.93 6.83
N LEU A 50 -7.04 9.51 6.42
CA LEU A 50 -8.22 10.37 6.39
C LEU A 50 -9.14 10.17 7.62
N GLY A 51 -8.89 9.14 8.45
CA GLY A 51 -9.64 8.89 9.68
C GLY A 51 -11.06 8.34 9.47
N TYR A 52 -11.35 7.80 8.29
CA TYR A 52 -12.64 7.14 8.03
C TYR A 52 -12.73 5.78 8.76
N PRO A 53 -13.93 5.34 9.13
CA PRO A 53 -14.11 4.05 9.79
C PRO A 53 -13.94 2.84 8.84
N THR A 54 -14.01 3.07 7.54
CA THR A 54 -13.86 2.06 6.48
C THR A 54 -13.20 2.67 5.25
N THR A 55 -12.87 1.84 4.25
CA THR A 55 -12.32 2.31 2.97
C THR A 55 -13.40 2.87 2.02
N LEU A 56 -14.67 2.62 2.28
CA LEU A 56 -15.78 2.93 1.36
C LEU A 56 -15.93 4.41 0.95
N PRO A 57 -15.64 5.40 1.83
CA PRO A 57 -15.75 6.82 1.45
C PRO A 57 -14.63 7.33 0.54
N VAL A 58 -13.56 6.54 0.36
CA VAL A 58 -12.39 6.97 -0.45
C VAL A 58 -12.79 7.14 -1.92
N THR A 59 -12.45 8.29 -2.48
CA THR A 59 -12.73 8.62 -3.88
C THR A 59 -11.52 8.36 -4.79
N MET A 60 -11.74 8.30 -6.11
CA MET A 60 -10.63 8.29 -7.09
C MET A 60 -9.74 9.52 -6.99
N ASP A 61 -10.30 10.69 -6.62
CA ASP A 61 -9.53 11.92 -6.49
C ASP A 61 -8.58 11.85 -5.28
N ASP A 62 -9.03 11.30 -4.15
CA ASP A 62 -8.16 11.01 -2.99
C ASP A 62 -7.02 10.08 -3.40
N MET A 63 -7.36 8.99 -4.09
CA MET A 63 -6.38 8.00 -4.51
C MET A 63 -5.34 8.57 -5.47
N VAL A 64 -5.76 9.32 -6.49
CA VAL A 64 -4.86 9.98 -7.45
C VAL A 64 -3.99 11.03 -6.76
N HIS A 65 -4.54 11.79 -5.79
CA HIS A 65 -3.78 12.77 -5.02
C HIS A 65 -2.60 12.12 -4.28
N HIS A 66 -2.87 11.06 -3.53
CA HIS A 66 -1.85 10.32 -2.79
C HIS A 66 -0.88 9.59 -3.73
N ALA A 67 -1.38 8.96 -4.79
CA ALA A 67 -0.56 8.27 -5.78
C ALA A 67 0.47 9.19 -6.44
N LYS A 68 0.08 10.43 -6.81
CA LYS A 68 1.02 11.44 -7.35
C LYS A 68 2.16 11.76 -6.37
N ALA A 69 1.88 11.80 -5.09
CA ALA A 69 2.90 12.05 -4.07
C ALA A 69 3.87 10.86 -3.95
N VAL A 70 3.34 9.63 -3.95
CA VAL A 70 4.13 8.40 -3.89
C VAL A 70 5.03 8.27 -5.13
N CYS A 71 4.50 8.51 -6.32
CA CYS A 71 5.27 8.44 -7.57
C CYS A 71 6.45 9.41 -7.61
N ARG A 72 6.34 10.59 -6.98
CA ARG A 72 7.48 11.51 -6.88
C ARG A 72 8.54 11.05 -5.89
N GLY A 73 8.19 10.20 -4.94
CA GLY A 73 9.10 9.72 -3.89
C GLY A 73 9.83 8.43 -4.21
N ALA A 74 9.26 7.56 -5.05
CA ALA A 74 9.78 6.22 -5.30
C ALA A 74 10.15 6.02 -6.77
N HIS A 75 11.34 5.46 -7.02
CA HIS A 75 11.91 5.30 -8.36
C HIS A 75 12.42 3.89 -8.64
N GLN A 76 12.54 3.02 -7.62
CA GLN A 76 13.02 1.64 -7.75
C GLN A 76 11.89 0.62 -7.57
N ALA A 77 10.89 0.92 -6.74
CA ALA A 77 9.77 0.04 -6.47
C ALA A 77 8.76 -0.01 -7.63
N LEU A 78 8.07 -1.14 -7.75
CA LEU A 78 6.83 -1.25 -8.53
C LEU A 78 5.71 -0.52 -7.78
N LEU A 79 5.06 0.44 -8.43
CA LEU A 79 3.98 1.24 -7.84
C LEU A 79 2.62 0.70 -8.27
N VAL A 80 1.79 0.33 -7.31
CA VAL A 80 0.45 -0.23 -7.53
C VAL A 80 -0.60 0.69 -6.90
N GLY A 81 -1.60 1.12 -7.67
CA GLY A 81 -2.73 1.93 -7.20
C GLY A 81 -3.98 1.09 -6.99
N ASP A 82 -4.59 1.20 -5.82
CA ASP A 82 -5.82 0.49 -5.48
C ASP A 82 -7.04 1.23 -6.01
N LEU A 83 -7.83 0.61 -6.89
CA LEU A 83 -9.08 1.19 -7.34
C LEU A 83 -10.10 1.21 -6.19
N PRO A 84 -10.56 2.38 -5.71
CA PRO A 84 -11.44 2.46 -4.56
C PRO A 84 -12.86 1.97 -4.87
N PHE A 85 -13.65 1.76 -3.83
CA PHE A 85 -15.04 1.33 -3.95
C PHE A 85 -15.82 2.21 -4.93
N MET A 86 -16.66 1.60 -5.77
CA MET A 86 -17.48 2.23 -6.82
C MET A 86 -16.69 2.90 -7.96
N SER A 87 -15.37 2.79 -8.02
CA SER A 87 -14.61 3.30 -9.16
C SER A 87 -14.52 2.34 -10.35
N TYR A 88 -14.91 1.06 -10.16
CA TYR A 88 -14.86 0.03 -11.20
C TYR A 88 -16.06 -0.93 -11.19
N HIS A 89 -17.01 -0.74 -10.26
CA HIS A 89 -18.11 -1.68 -10.05
C HIS A 89 -19.29 -1.47 -11.01
N ALA A 90 -19.50 -0.25 -11.51
CA ALA A 90 -20.69 0.08 -12.29
C ALA A 90 -20.61 -0.43 -13.73
N SER A 91 -19.44 -0.29 -14.37
CA SER A 91 -19.21 -0.77 -15.74
C SER A 91 -17.73 -0.96 -16.05
N VAL A 92 -17.43 -1.68 -17.13
CA VAL A 92 -16.06 -1.86 -17.64
C VAL A 92 -15.46 -0.53 -18.08
N GLU A 93 -16.24 0.34 -18.72
CA GLU A 93 -15.79 1.67 -19.15
C GLU A 93 -15.37 2.55 -17.97
N GLN A 94 -16.11 2.47 -16.87
CA GLN A 94 -15.73 3.15 -15.63
C GLN A 94 -14.39 2.63 -15.10
N ALA A 95 -14.21 1.32 -15.09
CA ALA A 95 -12.96 0.69 -14.65
C ALA A 95 -11.77 1.13 -15.52
N ILE A 96 -11.95 1.17 -16.85
CA ILE A 96 -10.92 1.64 -17.79
C ILE A 96 -10.55 3.09 -17.48
N THR A 97 -11.55 3.96 -17.32
CA THR A 97 -11.34 5.38 -17.02
C THR A 97 -10.60 5.55 -15.69
N SER A 98 -11.01 4.83 -14.64
CA SER A 98 -10.39 4.91 -13.33
C SER A 98 -8.94 4.37 -13.33
N ALA A 99 -8.70 3.24 -13.98
CA ALA A 99 -7.36 2.68 -14.12
C ALA A 99 -6.46 3.60 -14.98
N GLY A 100 -7.01 4.19 -16.04
CA GLY A 100 -6.33 5.17 -16.88
C GLY A 100 -5.85 6.39 -16.10
N ARG A 101 -6.64 6.87 -15.14
CA ARG A 101 -6.26 7.97 -14.26
C ARG A 101 -5.02 7.65 -13.42
N PHE A 102 -4.92 6.42 -12.87
CA PHE A 102 -3.72 6.01 -12.15
C PHE A 102 -2.48 6.01 -13.04
N ILE A 103 -2.57 5.44 -14.25
CA ILE A 103 -1.43 5.33 -15.15
C ILE A 103 -1.05 6.71 -15.71
N GLN A 104 -2.00 7.46 -16.22
CA GLN A 104 -1.75 8.72 -16.96
C GLN A 104 -1.55 9.92 -16.04
N GLU A 105 -2.41 10.07 -14.99
CA GLU A 105 -2.35 11.25 -14.14
C GLU A 105 -1.37 11.09 -12.99
N ALA A 106 -1.29 9.88 -12.39
CA ALA A 106 -0.49 9.64 -11.21
C ALA A 106 0.87 8.98 -11.49
N GLY A 107 1.05 8.37 -12.67
CA GLY A 107 2.29 7.68 -13.02
C GLY A 107 2.46 6.31 -12.33
N MET A 108 1.36 5.67 -11.90
CA MET A 108 1.40 4.32 -11.36
C MET A 108 1.74 3.29 -12.45
N HIS A 109 2.31 2.16 -12.04
CA HIS A 109 2.73 1.10 -12.96
C HIS A 109 1.67 0.00 -13.12
N ALA A 110 0.81 -0.17 -12.12
CA ALA A 110 -0.24 -1.20 -12.09
C ALA A 110 -1.42 -0.74 -11.23
N VAL A 111 -2.54 -1.44 -11.33
CA VAL A 111 -3.73 -1.22 -10.50
C VAL A 111 -4.09 -2.46 -9.71
N LYS A 112 -4.77 -2.30 -8.54
CA LYS A 112 -5.34 -3.40 -7.77
C LYS A 112 -6.86 -3.35 -7.81
N LEU A 113 -7.50 -4.53 -7.84
CA LEU A 113 -8.94 -4.74 -7.85
C LEU A 113 -9.32 -5.78 -6.80
N GLU A 114 -10.43 -5.57 -6.09
CA GLU A 114 -10.96 -6.51 -5.10
C GLU A 114 -12.11 -7.35 -5.64
N GLY A 115 -12.02 -8.67 -5.43
CA GLY A 115 -13.07 -9.63 -5.74
C GLY A 115 -12.75 -10.57 -6.89
N GLY A 116 -13.65 -11.56 -7.06
CA GLY A 116 -13.70 -12.48 -8.18
C GLY A 116 -14.94 -12.24 -9.07
N GLY A 117 -15.46 -13.26 -9.71
CA GLY A 117 -16.68 -13.18 -10.52
C GLY A 117 -16.62 -12.08 -11.58
N ARG A 118 -17.47 -11.05 -11.49
CA ARG A 118 -17.49 -9.92 -12.46
C ARG A 118 -16.18 -9.15 -12.56
N VAL A 119 -15.36 -9.13 -11.50
CA VAL A 119 -14.07 -8.44 -11.51
C VAL A 119 -13.07 -9.11 -12.44
N VAL A 120 -13.23 -10.40 -12.71
CA VAL A 120 -12.39 -11.15 -13.67
C VAL A 120 -12.50 -10.56 -15.09
N GLU A 121 -13.70 -10.21 -15.53
CA GLU A 121 -13.93 -9.56 -16.85
C GLU A 121 -13.24 -8.20 -16.92
N ILE A 122 -13.33 -7.42 -15.84
CA ILE A 122 -12.63 -6.12 -15.72
C ILE A 122 -11.12 -6.33 -15.79
N ALA A 123 -10.60 -7.27 -15.03
CA ALA A 123 -9.18 -7.61 -15.03
C ALA A 123 -8.69 -8.00 -16.44
N GLN A 124 -9.45 -8.85 -17.13
CA GLN A 124 -9.13 -9.29 -18.50
C GLN A 124 -9.13 -8.10 -19.48
N THR A 125 -10.07 -7.20 -19.34
CA THR A 125 -10.14 -6.01 -20.20
C THR A 125 -8.96 -5.10 -19.99
N LEU A 126 -8.62 -4.79 -18.73
CA LEU A 126 -7.50 -3.91 -18.38
C LEU A 126 -6.16 -4.51 -18.82
N THR A 127 -5.94 -5.80 -18.57
CA THR A 127 -4.71 -6.48 -18.99
C THR A 127 -4.59 -6.56 -20.52
N GLY A 128 -5.71 -6.78 -21.22
CA GLY A 128 -5.77 -6.71 -22.68
C GLY A 128 -5.44 -5.34 -23.28
N MET A 129 -5.58 -4.27 -22.49
CA MET A 129 -5.19 -2.90 -22.84
C MET A 129 -3.76 -2.55 -22.43
N GLY A 130 -3.02 -3.48 -21.81
CA GLY A 130 -1.67 -3.25 -21.34
C GLY A 130 -1.57 -2.61 -19.94
N ILE A 131 -2.66 -2.57 -19.18
CA ILE A 131 -2.66 -2.12 -17.78
C ILE A 131 -2.46 -3.34 -16.86
N PRO A 132 -1.32 -3.48 -16.17
CA PRO A 132 -1.08 -4.61 -15.27
C PRO A 132 -2.05 -4.59 -14.08
N VAL A 133 -2.60 -5.75 -13.74
CA VAL A 133 -3.61 -5.91 -12.68
C VAL A 133 -3.09 -6.83 -11.58
N MET A 134 -3.20 -6.37 -10.34
CA MET A 134 -3.09 -7.14 -9.10
C MET A 134 -4.50 -7.48 -8.61
N GLY A 135 -4.83 -8.78 -8.47
CA GLY A 135 -6.09 -9.21 -7.89
C GLY A 135 -6.07 -9.15 -6.36
N HIS A 136 -7.24 -9.18 -5.72
CA HIS A 136 -7.37 -9.27 -4.27
C HIS A 136 -8.57 -10.14 -3.89
N LEU A 137 -8.31 -11.22 -3.15
CA LEU A 137 -9.31 -12.22 -2.74
C LEU A 137 -9.24 -12.51 -1.23
N GLY A 138 -10.30 -13.11 -0.72
CA GLY A 138 -10.47 -13.40 0.70
C GLY A 138 -11.30 -12.32 1.38
N LEU A 139 -10.80 -11.74 2.44
CA LEU A 139 -11.39 -10.52 3.00
C LEU A 139 -11.13 -9.36 2.04
N THR A 140 -12.20 -8.79 1.51
CA THR A 140 -12.17 -7.64 0.63
C THR A 140 -12.83 -6.46 1.37
N PRO A 141 -12.07 -5.49 1.90
CA PRO A 141 -12.60 -4.38 2.70
C PRO A 141 -13.73 -3.59 2.02
N GLN A 142 -13.72 -3.48 0.71
CA GLN A 142 -14.77 -2.82 -0.06
C GLN A 142 -16.12 -3.56 0.02
N PHE A 143 -16.13 -4.85 0.39
CA PHE A 143 -17.34 -5.66 0.58
C PHE A 143 -17.70 -5.86 2.05
N VAL A 144 -17.18 -5.01 2.95
CA VAL A 144 -17.33 -5.15 4.42
C VAL A 144 -18.78 -5.28 4.88
N HIS A 145 -19.71 -4.56 4.26
CA HIS A 145 -21.13 -4.67 4.59
C HIS A 145 -21.73 -6.01 4.19
N GLN A 146 -21.41 -6.52 3.00
CA GLN A 146 -21.87 -7.84 2.54
C GLN A 146 -21.29 -8.97 3.40
N MET A 147 -20.05 -8.82 3.87
CA MET A 147 -19.37 -9.81 4.71
C MET A 147 -19.79 -9.73 6.19
N GLY A 148 -20.52 -8.67 6.57
CA GLY A 148 -20.93 -8.43 7.97
C GLY A 148 -19.76 -8.14 8.88
N GLY A 149 -18.76 -7.35 8.39
CA GLY A 149 -17.55 -6.91 9.09
C GLY A 149 -16.27 -7.60 8.60
N PHE A 150 -15.15 -7.24 9.20
CA PHE A 150 -13.82 -7.79 8.89
C PHE A 150 -13.67 -9.20 9.46
N LYS A 151 -14.02 -10.22 8.68
CA LYS A 151 -14.03 -11.64 9.10
C LYS A 151 -13.15 -12.47 8.17
N VAL A 152 -12.47 -13.48 8.74
CA VAL A 152 -11.71 -14.48 7.98
C VAL A 152 -12.63 -15.18 7.00
N GLN A 153 -12.26 -15.20 5.73
CA GLN A 153 -12.97 -15.81 4.61
C GLN A 153 -12.38 -17.18 4.24
N GLY A 154 -13.16 -18.02 3.56
CA GLY A 154 -12.63 -19.33 3.11
C GLY A 154 -12.59 -20.41 4.18
N LYS A 155 -13.36 -20.29 5.27
CA LYS A 155 -13.39 -21.27 6.36
C LYS A 155 -14.17 -22.54 6.00
N SER A 156 -15.18 -22.44 5.14
CA SER A 156 -15.91 -23.61 4.64
C SER A 156 -15.32 -24.10 3.32
N ASP A 157 -15.46 -25.41 3.03
CA ASP A 157 -14.99 -26.01 1.78
C ASP A 157 -15.55 -25.29 0.55
N LYS A 158 -16.81 -24.90 0.61
CA LYS A 158 -17.46 -24.15 -0.48
C LYS A 158 -16.77 -22.79 -0.70
N GLN A 159 -16.53 -22.02 0.36
CA GLN A 159 -15.84 -20.74 0.25
C GLN A 159 -14.39 -20.91 -0.21
N ALA A 160 -13.70 -21.93 0.29
CA ALA A 160 -12.33 -22.23 -0.10
C ALA A 160 -12.24 -22.60 -1.60
N ALA A 161 -13.18 -23.42 -2.09
CA ALA A 161 -13.26 -23.76 -3.50
C ALA A 161 -13.55 -22.54 -4.39
N MET A 162 -14.41 -21.61 -3.95
CA MET A 162 -14.68 -20.35 -4.67
C MET A 162 -13.44 -19.48 -4.75
N ILE A 163 -12.73 -19.26 -3.64
CA ILE A 163 -11.49 -18.44 -3.64
C ILE A 163 -10.44 -19.04 -4.58
N LEU A 164 -10.28 -20.36 -4.58
CA LEU A 164 -9.35 -21.04 -5.49
C LEU A 164 -9.77 -20.90 -6.96
N ALA A 165 -11.07 -21.00 -7.25
CA ALA A 165 -11.60 -20.83 -8.61
C ALA A 165 -11.41 -19.39 -9.10
N ASP A 166 -11.75 -18.39 -8.27
CA ASP A 166 -11.57 -16.98 -8.58
C ASP A 166 -10.08 -16.62 -8.78
N ALA A 167 -9.19 -17.19 -7.98
CA ALA A 167 -7.74 -16.99 -8.13
C ALA A 167 -7.24 -17.49 -9.49
N LYS A 168 -7.68 -18.68 -9.93
CA LYS A 168 -7.34 -19.21 -11.25
C LYS A 168 -7.95 -18.38 -12.38
N ALA A 169 -9.16 -17.89 -12.20
CA ALA A 169 -9.82 -17.05 -13.20
C ALA A 169 -9.10 -15.70 -13.35
N LEU A 170 -8.65 -15.07 -12.26
CA LEU A 170 -7.85 -13.86 -12.30
C LEU A 170 -6.47 -14.09 -12.96
N GLU A 171 -5.82 -15.23 -12.69
CA GLU A 171 -4.58 -15.59 -13.39
C GLU A 171 -4.83 -15.72 -14.90
N GLN A 172 -5.90 -16.41 -15.31
CA GLN A 172 -6.27 -16.57 -16.72
C GLN A 172 -6.64 -15.23 -17.37
N ALA A 173 -7.20 -14.29 -16.61
CA ALA A 173 -7.48 -12.93 -17.04
C ALA A 173 -6.22 -12.05 -17.19
N GLY A 174 -5.01 -12.59 -16.88
CA GLY A 174 -3.75 -11.90 -17.04
C GLY A 174 -3.28 -11.09 -15.81
N ALA A 175 -3.90 -11.28 -14.65
CA ALA A 175 -3.39 -10.69 -13.41
C ALA A 175 -1.94 -11.14 -13.17
N PHE A 176 -1.05 -10.20 -12.78
CA PHE A 176 0.37 -10.53 -12.54
C PHE A 176 0.63 -11.03 -11.12
N SER A 177 -0.28 -10.76 -10.17
CA SER A 177 -0.21 -11.23 -8.78
C SER A 177 -1.60 -11.17 -8.13
N ILE A 178 -1.76 -11.85 -6.98
CA ILE A 178 -3.01 -11.84 -6.20
C ILE A 178 -2.71 -11.63 -4.72
N VAL A 179 -3.35 -10.65 -4.10
CA VAL A 179 -3.40 -10.49 -2.65
C VAL A 179 -4.39 -11.50 -2.07
N LEU A 180 -3.98 -12.21 -1.02
CA LEU A 180 -4.85 -13.09 -0.21
C LEU A 180 -4.94 -12.49 1.18
N GLU A 181 -6.11 -11.94 1.53
CA GLU A 181 -6.32 -11.31 2.83
C GLU A 181 -7.26 -12.12 3.72
N GLY A 182 -6.86 -12.28 4.99
CA GLY A 182 -7.72 -12.84 6.02
C GLY A 182 -8.30 -14.21 5.65
N VAL A 183 -7.50 -15.11 5.11
CA VAL A 183 -7.86 -16.48 4.76
C VAL A 183 -7.09 -17.49 5.62
N PRO A 184 -7.59 -18.72 5.82
CA PRO A 184 -6.83 -19.78 6.48
C PRO A 184 -5.49 -20.04 5.79
N SER A 185 -4.43 -20.26 6.59
CA SER A 185 -3.05 -20.41 6.08
C SER A 185 -2.87 -21.63 5.16
N ASP A 186 -3.60 -22.71 5.41
CA ASP A 186 -3.62 -23.91 4.55
C ASP A 186 -4.28 -23.60 3.19
N LEU A 187 -5.38 -22.84 3.18
CA LEU A 187 -6.01 -22.37 1.95
C LEU A 187 -5.06 -21.47 1.15
N ALA A 188 -4.44 -20.48 1.79
CA ALA A 188 -3.47 -19.62 1.13
C ALA A 188 -2.34 -20.41 0.49
N THR A 189 -1.79 -21.40 1.21
CA THR A 189 -0.75 -22.30 0.68
C THR A 189 -1.24 -23.10 -0.54
N ARG A 190 -2.48 -23.60 -0.50
CA ARG A 190 -3.09 -24.33 -1.62
C ARG A 190 -3.26 -23.43 -2.85
N VAL A 191 -3.77 -22.20 -2.67
CA VAL A 191 -3.92 -21.22 -3.75
C VAL A 191 -2.55 -20.89 -4.34
N THR A 192 -1.56 -20.58 -3.50
CA THR A 192 -0.19 -20.25 -3.94
C THR A 192 0.44 -21.34 -4.80
N LYS A 193 0.26 -22.62 -4.40
CA LYS A 193 0.77 -23.77 -5.18
C LYS A 193 0.01 -24.01 -6.48
N ALA A 194 -1.26 -23.62 -6.55
CA ALA A 194 -2.11 -23.82 -7.72
C ALA A 194 -1.92 -22.78 -8.82
N LEU A 195 -1.29 -21.66 -8.51
CA LEU A 195 -1.04 -20.54 -9.42
C LEU A 195 0.41 -20.49 -9.88
N ARG A 196 0.64 -19.98 -11.09
CA ARG A 196 1.95 -19.64 -11.62
C ARG A 196 2.35 -18.20 -11.24
N ILE A 197 1.38 -17.31 -11.08
CA ILE A 197 1.61 -15.93 -10.63
C ILE A 197 1.83 -15.86 -9.12
N PRO A 198 2.60 -14.86 -8.63
CA PRO A 198 2.84 -14.65 -7.20
C PRO A 198 1.58 -14.36 -6.40
N THR A 199 1.55 -14.88 -5.16
CA THR A 199 0.55 -14.52 -4.15
C THR A 199 1.18 -13.68 -3.05
N ILE A 200 0.43 -12.69 -2.55
CA ILE A 200 0.85 -11.76 -1.50
C ILE A 200 -0.10 -11.90 -0.33
N GLY A 201 0.39 -12.31 0.83
CA GLY A 201 -0.44 -12.57 2.01
C GLY A 201 -0.57 -11.36 2.92
N ILE A 202 -1.74 -11.19 3.50
CA ILE A 202 -2.00 -10.35 4.67
C ILE A 202 -3.01 -11.07 5.56
N GLY A 203 -2.59 -11.52 6.74
CA GLY A 203 -3.42 -12.39 7.57
C GLY A 203 -3.74 -13.74 6.91
N ALA A 204 -2.87 -14.23 6.01
CA ALA A 204 -3.03 -15.47 5.26
C ALA A 204 -1.95 -16.52 5.60
N GLY A 205 -1.13 -16.28 6.63
CA GLY A 205 -0.04 -17.16 7.03
C GLY A 205 1.20 -17.06 6.13
N PRO A 206 2.23 -17.90 6.38
CA PRO A 206 3.54 -17.79 5.72
C PRO A 206 3.61 -18.50 4.35
N GLY A 207 2.54 -19.11 3.88
CA GLY A 207 2.53 -19.96 2.68
C GLY A 207 2.41 -19.23 1.35
N THR A 208 2.38 -17.91 1.33
CA THR A 208 2.36 -17.04 0.15
C THR A 208 3.78 -16.65 -0.28
N ASP A 209 3.95 -16.19 -1.51
CA ASP A 209 5.25 -15.80 -2.07
C ASP A 209 5.73 -14.46 -1.49
N GLY A 210 4.82 -13.50 -1.28
CA GLY A 210 5.07 -12.21 -0.65
C GLY A 210 4.16 -11.96 0.56
N GLN A 211 4.45 -10.87 1.29
CA GLN A 211 3.62 -10.38 2.40
C GLN A 211 3.42 -8.88 2.27
N VAL A 212 2.20 -8.38 2.55
CA VAL A 212 1.92 -6.95 2.63
C VAL A 212 1.49 -6.55 4.04
N LEU A 213 1.90 -5.37 4.48
CA LEU A 213 1.39 -4.68 5.66
C LEU A 213 1.05 -3.23 5.34
N VAL A 214 0.07 -2.71 6.06
CA VAL A 214 -0.17 -1.27 6.13
C VAL A 214 0.99 -0.63 6.89
N LEU A 215 1.65 0.37 6.30
CA LEU A 215 2.82 1.02 6.89
C LEU A 215 2.54 1.54 8.29
N HIS A 216 1.41 2.20 8.49
CA HIS A 216 1.02 2.78 9.78
C HIS A 216 0.84 1.73 10.87
N ASP A 217 0.33 0.55 10.51
CA ASP A 217 0.24 -0.60 11.43
C ASP A 217 1.62 -1.14 11.78
N MET A 218 2.48 -1.32 10.78
CA MET A 218 3.84 -1.81 10.95
C MET A 218 4.67 -0.88 11.85
N LEU A 219 4.50 0.42 11.71
CA LEU A 219 5.20 1.43 12.50
C LEU A 219 4.56 1.71 13.87
N GLY A 220 3.39 1.14 14.17
CA GLY A 220 2.68 1.42 15.42
C GLY A 220 2.13 2.84 15.52
N LEU A 221 1.75 3.44 14.38
CA LEU A 221 1.05 4.72 14.34
C LEU A 221 -0.44 4.57 14.62
N THR A 222 -1.05 3.45 14.20
CA THR A 222 -2.44 3.15 14.50
C THR A 222 -2.61 2.83 15.98
N THR A 223 -3.52 3.56 16.63
CA THR A 223 -3.85 3.37 18.05
C THR A 223 -4.95 2.32 18.21
N GLY A 224 -4.97 1.63 19.36
CA GLY A 224 -5.97 0.62 19.66
C GLY A 224 -5.55 -0.81 19.33
N LYS A 225 -6.56 -1.71 19.21
CA LYS A 225 -6.32 -3.14 19.00
C LYS A 225 -6.00 -3.42 17.55
N ALA A 226 -4.73 -3.74 17.27
CA ALA A 226 -4.31 -4.17 15.95
C ALA A 226 -4.89 -5.56 15.59
N PRO A 227 -5.17 -5.83 14.30
CA PRO A 227 -5.48 -7.18 13.83
C PRO A 227 -4.37 -8.18 14.22
N LYS A 228 -4.75 -9.45 14.45
CA LYS A 228 -3.83 -10.50 14.91
C LYS A 228 -2.58 -10.66 14.02
N PHE A 229 -2.71 -10.41 12.75
CA PHE A 229 -1.62 -10.58 11.77
C PHE A 229 -0.63 -9.41 11.73
N VAL A 230 -0.94 -8.29 12.37
CA VAL A 230 -0.06 -7.12 12.41
C VAL A 230 1.07 -7.38 13.40
N LYS A 231 2.30 -7.33 12.90
CA LYS A 231 3.50 -7.23 13.72
C LYS A 231 3.96 -5.77 13.69
N ARG A 232 3.99 -5.13 14.86
CA ARG A 232 4.61 -3.82 15.02
C ARG A 232 6.12 -3.98 15.12
N TYR A 233 6.86 -3.25 14.32
CA TYR A 233 8.31 -3.21 14.32
C TYR A 233 8.87 -2.06 15.15
N THR A 234 8.04 -1.06 15.41
CA THR A 234 8.31 0.07 16.30
C THR A 234 6.98 0.60 16.86
N ASN A 235 7.06 1.60 17.76
CA ASN A 235 5.89 2.32 18.32
C ASN A 235 6.01 3.82 18.04
N LEU A 236 5.87 4.19 16.77
CA LEU A 236 6.10 5.55 16.32
C LEU A 236 5.12 6.56 16.93
N ALA A 237 3.91 6.15 17.30
CA ALA A 237 2.94 7.01 18.00
C ALA A 237 3.50 7.51 19.34
N GLU A 238 4.15 6.64 20.13
CA GLU A 238 4.76 7.03 21.41
C GLU A 238 5.98 7.95 21.18
N GLU A 239 6.80 7.66 20.17
CA GLU A 239 7.95 8.50 19.83
C GLU A 239 7.55 9.91 19.43
N ILE A 240 6.53 10.03 18.56
CA ILE A 240 5.98 11.33 18.15
C ILE A 240 5.41 12.07 19.35
N THR A 241 4.65 11.37 20.20
CA THR A 241 4.06 11.98 21.41
C THR A 241 5.13 12.51 22.33
N ARG A 242 6.17 11.71 22.60
CA ARG A 242 7.30 12.12 23.46
C ARG A 242 8.05 13.33 22.87
N ALA A 243 8.35 13.30 21.56
CA ALA A 243 9.02 14.38 20.89
C ALA A 243 8.20 15.69 20.94
N ALA A 244 6.90 15.60 20.69
CA ALA A 244 5.99 16.75 20.76
C ALA A 244 5.90 17.33 22.19
N GLN A 245 5.83 16.49 23.22
CA GLN A 245 5.83 16.90 24.62
C GLN A 245 7.14 17.58 25.03
N THR A 246 8.28 17.03 24.59
CA THR A 246 9.61 17.61 24.84
C THR A 246 9.72 18.97 24.19
N TYR A 247 9.36 19.08 22.91
CA TYR A 247 9.33 20.35 22.19
C TYR A 247 8.45 21.40 22.90
N ALA A 248 7.24 21.03 23.26
CA ALA A 248 6.31 21.94 23.94
C ALA A 248 6.87 22.44 25.30
N LYS A 249 7.53 21.53 26.05
CA LYS A 249 8.19 21.88 27.32
C LYS A 249 9.34 22.86 27.11
N GLU A 250 10.23 22.57 26.15
CA GLU A 250 11.40 23.41 25.85
C GLU A 250 11.00 24.82 25.37
N VAL A 251 9.93 24.93 24.57
CA VAL A 251 9.35 26.21 24.19
C VAL A 251 8.78 26.93 25.41
N GLY A 252 8.05 26.22 26.27
CA GLY A 252 7.46 26.79 27.50
C GLY A 252 8.52 27.28 28.52
N ASP A 253 9.61 26.55 28.63
CA ASP A 253 10.72 26.88 29.53
C ASP A 253 11.71 27.94 28.93
N GLY A 254 11.54 28.31 27.64
CA GLY A 254 12.44 29.22 26.93
C GLY A 254 13.82 28.63 26.61
N THR A 255 13.96 27.31 26.65
CA THR A 255 15.20 26.59 26.27
C THR A 255 15.30 26.34 24.77
N PHE A 256 14.16 26.35 24.05
CA PHE A 256 14.10 26.35 22.60
C PHE A 256 13.38 27.62 22.11
N PRO A 257 13.90 28.34 21.07
CA PRO A 257 15.14 28.06 20.33
C PRO A 257 16.39 28.49 21.14
N GLY A 258 17.44 27.66 21.06
CA GLY A 258 18.78 28.06 21.57
C GLY A 258 19.52 28.96 20.57
N PRO A 259 20.73 29.44 20.95
CA PRO A 259 21.56 30.28 20.06
C PRO A 259 21.86 29.62 18.71
N GLU A 260 22.03 28.31 18.68
CA GLU A 260 22.28 27.50 17.49
C GLU A 260 21.07 27.42 16.53
N HIS A 261 19.88 27.72 17.04
CA HIS A 261 18.63 27.77 16.28
C HIS A 261 18.22 29.19 15.88
N SER A 262 19.07 30.20 16.21
CA SER A 262 18.74 31.61 16.06
C SER A 262 19.69 32.33 15.07
N TYR A 263 19.14 33.28 14.30
CA TYR A 263 19.93 34.11 13.39
C TYR A 263 20.31 35.40 14.10
N SER A 264 21.60 35.79 14.09
CA SER A 264 22.06 37.05 14.62
C SER A 264 22.19 38.11 13.52
N SER A 265 21.89 39.39 13.84
CA SER A 265 22.06 40.55 12.92
C SER A 265 23.52 40.86 12.62
N ASN A 266 24.46 40.45 13.49
CA ASN A 266 25.89 40.73 13.40
C ASN A 266 26.65 39.58 12.76
N GLY A 267 26.43 39.23 11.54
CA GLY A 267 27.21 38.44 10.58
C GLY A 267 28.33 37.49 11.08
N SER A 268 28.40 37.11 12.35
CA SER A 268 29.27 36.06 12.84
C SER A 268 28.66 34.71 12.46
N ALA A 269 29.15 34.14 11.37
CA ALA A 269 28.74 32.84 10.90
C ALA A 269 28.99 31.78 11.98
N THR A 270 27.93 31.34 12.68
CA THR A 270 27.93 30.06 13.36
C THR A 270 28.00 28.96 12.30
N PRO A 271 28.64 27.80 12.53
CA PRO A 271 28.90 26.76 11.51
C PRO A 271 27.69 26.17 10.79
N ALA A 272 26.48 26.63 11.14
CA ALA A 272 25.24 26.18 10.51
C ALA A 272 25.04 26.65 9.05
N LYS A 273 25.82 27.68 8.58
CA LYS A 273 25.66 28.19 7.21
C LYS A 273 26.10 27.21 6.12
N ALA A 274 27.00 26.29 6.43
CA ALA A 274 27.44 25.25 5.49
C ALA A 274 26.40 24.13 5.28
N LYS A 275 25.47 23.94 6.23
CA LYS A 275 24.43 22.89 6.11
C LYS A 275 23.11 23.36 5.48
N LEU A 276 22.83 24.66 5.47
CA LEU A 276 21.60 25.18 4.84
C LEU A 276 21.65 25.16 3.31
N ASP A 277 22.84 25.28 2.72
CA ASP A 277 23.02 25.20 1.25
C ASP A 277 22.88 23.76 0.72
N GLU A 278 23.05 22.75 1.59
CA GLU A 278 22.82 21.33 1.25
C GLU A 278 21.36 20.86 1.49
N MET A 279 20.59 21.61 2.26
CA MET A 279 19.15 21.35 2.44
C MET A 279 18.30 22.04 1.37
N LYS A 280 18.59 21.79 0.11
CA LYS A 280 17.63 22.09 -0.97
C LYS A 280 16.51 21.08 -0.87
N TYR A 281 15.37 21.51 -0.36
CA TYR A 281 14.11 20.81 -0.58
C TYR A 281 13.95 20.58 -2.10
N GLY A 282 14.25 19.34 -2.53
CA GLY A 282 13.84 18.79 -3.81
C GLY A 282 13.94 19.73 -5.01
N SER A 283 15.13 20.02 -5.51
CA SER A 283 15.33 20.47 -6.87
C SER A 283 15.91 19.31 -7.69
N SER A 284 15.03 18.46 -8.16
CA SER A 284 15.24 17.67 -9.37
C SER A 284 13.83 17.46 -9.95
N VAL A 285 13.51 18.27 -10.93
CA VAL A 285 12.39 18.09 -11.86
C VAL A 285 12.69 16.88 -12.74
#